data_c012e03babc89a73bbfcfa35348edb35
#
_entry.id   c012e03babc89a73bbfcfa35348edb35
#
_cell.length_a   1.000
_cell.length_b   1.000
_cell.length_c   1.000
_cell.angle_alpha   90.00
_cell.angle_beta   90.00
_cell.angle_gamma   90.00
#
_symmetry.space_group_name_H-M   'P 1'
#
loop_
_entity.id
_entity.type
_entity.pdbx_description
1 polymer ?
#
loop_
_entity_poly.entity_id
_entity_poly.type
_entity_poly.pdbx_seq_one_letter_code
_entity_poly.pdbx_strand_id
1 'polypeptide(L)'
;DTCRRQRQMCIRDSYGADTLRMYEMFLGPIEQSKPWDTRGISGVHSFLKKFWNLFFTEGKLNIVEDEPSSESLKSLHKTIKKVTEDIEKLSLNTCISSFMICINELSSLKCNNINILSPLIILISPFAPHFAEELWFQIGNKKSIIDEAYPMYDNKYLIESDKNYPVSFNGKTKFTTVSYTHLTLPTTGIV
;
A
#
# COMPACT_ATOMS: atom_id res chain seq x y z
N ASP A 1 -27.43 -16.60 14.84
CA ASP A 1 -26.02 -17.01 14.72
C ASP A 1 -25.72 -17.81 13.44
N THR A 2 -26.63 -18.70 13.05
CA THR A 2 -26.51 -19.51 11.82
C THR A 2 -26.47 -18.66 10.55
N CYS A 3 -27.28 -17.62 10.46
CA CYS A 3 -27.33 -16.70 9.30
C CYS A 3 -26.03 -15.88 9.16
N ARG A 4 -25.37 -15.55 10.28
CA ARG A 4 -24.09 -14.83 10.30
C ARG A 4 -22.94 -15.73 9.81
N ARG A 5 -22.90 -16.98 10.28
CA ARG A 5 -21.92 -17.99 9.82
C ARG A 5 -22.07 -18.31 8.35
N GLN A 6 -23.29 -18.46 7.85
CA GLN A 6 -23.55 -18.71 6.44
C GLN A 6 -23.09 -17.54 5.55
N ARG A 7 -23.33 -16.28 5.94
CA ARG A 7 -22.84 -15.11 5.20
C ARG A 7 -21.32 -15.04 5.12
N GLN A 8 -20.63 -15.28 6.23
CA GLN A 8 -19.15 -15.30 6.24
C GLN A 8 -18.61 -16.45 5.36
N MET A 9 -19.27 -17.61 5.37
CA MET A 9 -18.89 -18.74 4.53
C MET A 9 -19.07 -18.42 3.04
N CYS A 10 -20.19 -17.81 2.64
CA CYS A 10 -20.41 -17.37 1.26
C CYS A 10 -19.39 -16.33 0.79
N ILE A 11 -19.01 -15.39 1.65
CA ILE A 11 -18.02 -14.37 1.31
C ILE A 11 -16.64 -15.00 1.12
N ARG A 12 -16.23 -15.87 2.05
CA ARG A 12 -14.95 -16.58 1.94
C ARG A 12 -14.88 -17.43 0.67
N ASP A 13 -15.95 -18.10 0.34
CA ASP A 13 -16.03 -18.96 -0.85
C ASP A 13 -16.05 -18.16 -2.16
N SER A 14 -16.60 -16.93 -2.13
CA SER A 14 -16.68 -16.06 -3.31
C SER A 14 -15.45 -15.19 -3.52
N TYR A 15 -14.83 -14.69 -2.45
CA TYR A 15 -13.74 -13.70 -2.49
C TYR A 15 -12.42 -14.20 -1.93
N GLY A 16 -12.41 -15.35 -1.24
CA GLY A 16 -11.23 -15.89 -0.57
C GLY A 16 -11.05 -15.40 0.86
N ALA A 17 -10.31 -16.19 1.65
CA ALA A 17 -10.06 -15.92 3.07
C ALA A 17 -9.29 -14.62 3.30
N ASP A 18 -8.28 -14.34 2.49
CA ASP A 18 -7.43 -13.14 2.63
C ASP A 18 -8.20 -11.87 2.33
N THR A 19 -9.11 -11.89 1.35
CA THR A 19 -9.99 -10.74 1.08
C THR A 19 -10.90 -10.45 2.26
N LEU A 20 -11.50 -11.49 2.86
CA LEU A 20 -12.34 -11.34 4.06
C LEU A 20 -11.52 -10.77 5.22
N ARG A 21 -10.35 -11.36 5.50
CA ARG A 21 -9.45 -10.95 6.57
C ARG A 21 -9.05 -9.49 6.44
N MET A 22 -8.58 -9.08 5.26
CA MET A 22 -8.21 -7.69 4.99
C MET A 22 -9.41 -6.75 5.09
N TYR A 23 -10.57 -7.19 4.62
CA TYR A 23 -11.77 -6.37 4.70
C TYR A 23 -12.20 -6.10 6.15
N GLU A 24 -12.15 -7.11 7.02
CA GLU A 24 -12.44 -6.93 8.46
C GLU A 24 -11.47 -5.93 9.12
N MET A 25 -10.18 -6.00 8.80
CA MET A 25 -9.18 -5.04 9.28
C MET A 25 -9.38 -3.62 8.70
N PHE A 26 -9.87 -3.53 7.45
CA PHE A 26 -10.07 -2.25 6.77
C PHE A 26 -11.31 -1.47 7.24
N LEU A 27 -12.32 -2.14 7.79
CA LEU A 27 -13.60 -1.52 8.20
C LEU A 27 -13.44 -0.34 9.17
N GLY A 28 -12.36 -0.29 9.94
CA GLY A 28 -12.05 0.83 10.81
C GLY A 28 -11.18 0.44 12.01
N PRO A 29 -10.91 1.38 12.92
CA PRO A 29 -10.13 1.12 14.13
C PRO A 29 -10.70 -0.04 14.94
N ILE A 30 -9.80 -0.86 15.51
CA ILE A 30 -10.18 -2.07 16.29
C ILE A 30 -11.07 -1.74 17.48
N GLU A 31 -10.88 -0.57 18.08
CA GLU A 31 -11.59 -0.12 19.27
C GLU A 31 -13.06 0.28 19.00
N GLN A 32 -13.41 0.48 17.73
CA GLN A 32 -14.73 0.97 17.34
C GLN A 32 -15.62 -0.16 16.83
N SER A 33 -16.83 -0.24 17.40
CA SER A 33 -17.88 -1.08 16.84
C SER A 33 -18.29 -0.57 15.46
N LYS A 34 -18.27 -1.42 14.44
CA LYS A 34 -18.68 -1.10 13.07
C LYS A 34 -19.85 -1.98 12.63
N PRO A 35 -20.86 -1.39 11.96
CA PRO A 35 -21.89 -2.20 11.35
C PRO A 35 -21.28 -3.04 10.22
N TRP A 36 -21.70 -4.31 10.16
CA TRP A 36 -21.28 -5.20 9.08
C TRP A 36 -21.90 -4.77 7.75
N ASP A 37 -21.05 -4.40 6.79
CA ASP A 37 -21.45 -4.04 5.43
C ASP A 37 -20.59 -4.80 4.42
N THR A 38 -21.22 -5.54 3.53
CA THR A 38 -20.52 -6.36 2.53
C THR A 38 -20.18 -5.61 1.24
N ARG A 39 -20.67 -4.40 1.06
CA ARG A 39 -20.52 -3.62 -0.19
C ARG A 39 -19.07 -3.26 -0.50
N GLY A 40 -18.24 -3.04 0.52
CA GLY A 40 -16.84 -2.67 0.35
C GLY A 40 -15.87 -3.81 0.05
N ILE A 41 -16.30 -5.08 0.19
CA ILE A 41 -15.41 -6.23 0.05
C ILE A 41 -14.84 -6.40 -1.37
N SER A 42 -15.62 -6.03 -2.38
CA SER A 42 -15.20 -6.04 -3.78
C SER A 42 -14.02 -5.09 -4.04
N GLY A 43 -13.93 -3.99 -3.29
CA GLY A 43 -12.81 -3.05 -3.36
C GLY A 43 -11.50 -3.68 -2.89
N VAL A 44 -11.53 -4.42 -1.77
CA VAL A 44 -10.36 -5.15 -1.26
C VAL A 44 -9.97 -6.27 -2.21
N HIS A 45 -10.93 -7.00 -2.76
CA HIS A 45 -10.66 -8.04 -3.75
C HIS A 45 -10.03 -7.47 -5.03
N SER A 46 -10.53 -6.33 -5.52
CA SER A 46 -9.96 -5.63 -6.67
C SER A 46 -8.54 -5.13 -6.39
N PHE A 47 -8.26 -4.69 -5.16
CA PHE A 47 -6.92 -4.33 -4.72
C PHE A 47 -5.95 -5.52 -4.80
N LEU A 48 -6.32 -6.69 -4.24
CA LEU A 48 -5.48 -7.89 -4.31
C LEU A 48 -5.24 -8.33 -5.77
N LYS A 49 -6.27 -8.27 -6.63
CA LYS A 49 -6.11 -8.51 -8.07
C LYS A 49 -5.14 -7.53 -8.73
N LYS A 50 -5.23 -6.24 -8.37
CA LYS A 50 -4.33 -5.22 -8.90
C LYS A 50 -2.89 -5.46 -8.45
N PHE A 51 -2.69 -5.87 -7.18
CA PHE A 51 -1.38 -6.25 -6.67
C PHE A 51 -0.82 -7.46 -7.42
N TRP A 52 -1.62 -8.51 -7.63
CA TRP A 52 -1.24 -9.67 -8.43
C TRP A 52 -0.77 -9.28 -9.84
N ASN A 53 -1.49 -8.38 -10.48
CA ASN A 53 -1.19 -7.94 -11.84
C ASN A 53 0.11 -7.12 -11.97
N LEU A 54 0.73 -6.68 -10.87
CA LEU A 54 2.09 -6.11 -10.92
C LEU A 54 3.16 -7.17 -11.20
N PHE A 55 2.89 -8.42 -10.83
CA PHE A 55 3.81 -9.55 -11.05
C PHE A 55 3.54 -10.26 -12.36
N PHE A 56 2.30 -10.26 -12.83
CA PHE A 56 1.89 -11.05 -13.97
C PHE A 56 1.31 -10.18 -15.08
N THR A 57 1.77 -10.42 -16.30
CA THR A 57 1.20 -9.86 -17.51
C THR A 57 0.74 -11.02 -18.39
N GLU A 58 -0.54 -11.05 -18.77
CA GLU A 58 -1.14 -12.14 -19.56
C GLU A 58 -0.91 -13.54 -18.97
N GLY A 59 -0.92 -13.64 -17.64
CA GLY A 59 -0.70 -14.90 -16.92
C GLY A 59 0.75 -15.40 -16.85
N LYS A 60 1.70 -14.62 -17.37
CA LYS A 60 3.13 -14.91 -17.27
C LYS A 60 3.79 -13.99 -16.27
N LEU A 61 4.72 -14.53 -15.49
CA LEU A 61 5.55 -13.75 -14.57
C LEU A 61 6.36 -12.73 -15.36
N ASN A 62 6.19 -11.46 -15.04
CA ASN A 62 6.85 -10.33 -15.67
C ASN A 62 7.58 -9.47 -14.63
N ILE A 63 8.68 -9.98 -14.12
CA ILE A 63 9.51 -9.33 -13.12
C ILE A 63 10.85 -8.94 -13.73
N VAL A 64 11.35 -7.78 -13.34
CA VAL A 64 12.64 -7.23 -13.78
C VAL A 64 13.55 -7.00 -12.58
N GLU A 65 14.85 -7.26 -12.73
CA GLU A 65 15.86 -7.07 -11.68
C GLU A 65 16.71 -5.80 -11.92
N ASP A 66 16.24 -4.88 -12.74
CA ASP A 66 16.92 -3.62 -13.02
C ASP A 66 16.99 -2.70 -11.79
N GLU A 67 17.73 -1.59 -11.89
CA GLU A 67 17.70 -0.56 -10.85
C GLU A 67 16.30 0.08 -10.76
N PRO A 68 15.69 0.07 -9.56
CA PRO A 68 14.36 0.65 -9.38
C PRO A 68 14.39 2.17 -9.52
N SER A 69 13.30 2.74 -10.05
CA SER A 69 13.18 4.19 -10.15
C SER A 69 13.15 4.85 -8.76
N SER A 70 13.69 6.08 -8.68
CA SER A 70 13.69 6.86 -7.43
C SER A 70 12.27 7.06 -6.87
N GLU A 71 11.28 7.22 -7.73
CA GLU A 71 9.87 7.37 -7.33
C GLU A 71 9.30 6.09 -6.73
N SER A 72 9.62 4.92 -7.32
CA SER A 72 9.20 3.62 -6.78
C SER A 72 9.85 3.33 -5.42
N LEU A 73 11.14 3.66 -5.25
CA LEU A 73 11.83 3.56 -3.96
C LEU A 73 11.21 4.47 -2.92
N LYS A 74 10.89 5.71 -3.28
CA LYS A 74 10.22 6.67 -2.39
C LYS A 74 8.86 6.13 -1.92
N SER A 75 8.03 5.64 -2.84
CA SER A 75 6.72 5.07 -2.52
C SER A 75 6.86 3.85 -1.59
N LEU A 76 7.82 2.95 -1.87
CA LEU A 76 8.10 1.79 -1.04
C LEU A 76 8.50 2.20 0.39
N HIS A 77 9.54 3.00 0.54
CA HIS A 77 10.07 3.37 1.86
C HIS A 77 9.07 4.20 2.69
N LYS A 78 8.28 5.05 2.04
CA LYS A 78 7.16 5.76 2.67
C LYS A 78 6.11 4.78 3.21
N THR A 79 5.81 3.76 2.45
CA THR A 79 4.85 2.71 2.85
C THR A 79 5.39 1.86 3.99
N ILE A 80 6.67 1.42 3.93
CA ILE A 80 7.30 0.65 5.01
C ILE A 80 7.23 1.44 6.32
N LYS A 81 7.66 2.69 6.31
CA LYS A 81 7.63 3.56 7.50
C LYS A 81 6.21 3.68 8.07
N LYS A 82 5.26 4.05 7.20
CA LYS A 82 3.86 4.26 7.61
C LYS A 82 3.23 2.99 8.18
N VAL A 83 3.42 1.86 7.52
CA VAL A 83 2.88 0.57 7.97
C VAL A 83 3.52 0.15 9.30
N THR A 84 4.83 0.33 9.48
CA THR A 84 5.51 0.03 10.75
C THR A 84 4.91 0.84 11.90
N GLU A 85 4.78 2.16 11.73
CA GLU A 85 4.19 3.05 12.74
C GLU A 85 2.72 2.70 13.04
N ASP A 86 1.96 2.33 12.03
CA ASP A 86 0.53 2.00 12.17
C ASP A 86 0.31 0.63 12.80
N ILE A 87 1.18 -0.35 12.56
CA ILE A 87 1.15 -1.66 13.25
C ILE A 87 1.41 -1.47 14.75
N GLU A 88 2.41 -0.68 15.12
CA GLU A 88 2.72 -0.39 16.54
C GLU A 88 1.54 0.27 17.27
N LYS A 89 0.75 1.06 16.55
CA LYS A 89 -0.47 1.73 17.07
C LYS A 89 -1.74 0.87 16.90
N LEU A 90 -1.64 -0.35 16.38
CA LEU A 90 -2.78 -1.21 16.02
C LEU A 90 -3.79 -0.55 15.06
N SER A 91 -3.33 0.41 14.26
CA SER A 91 -4.14 1.10 13.26
C SER A 91 -4.17 0.32 11.94
N LEU A 92 -4.71 -0.89 11.95
CA LEU A 92 -4.66 -1.81 10.81
C LEU A 92 -5.39 -1.30 9.56
N ASN A 93 -6.43 -0.51 9.74
CA ASN A 93 -7.18 0.11 8.64
C ASN A 93 -6.34 1.10 7.84
N THR A 94 -5.46 1.84 8.49
CA THR A 94 -4.53 2.78 7.83
C THR A 94 -3.38 2.06 7.14
N CYS A 95 -2.94 0.89 7.66
CA CYS A 95 -1.99 0.02 6.95
C CYS A 95 -2.54 -0.39 5.59
N ILE A 96 -3.78 -0.89 5.55
CA ILE A 96 -4.42 -1.34 4.30
C ILE A 96 -4.59 -0.18 3.32
N SER A 97 -5.00 1.00 3.81
CA SER A 97 -5.08 2.20 2.97
C SER A 97 -3.72 2.58 2.39
N SER A 98 -2.65 2.45 3.17
CA SER A 98 -1.27 2.73 2.72
C SER A 98 -0.82 1.74 1.64
N PHE A 99 -1.17 0.45 1.77
CA PHE A 99 -0.94 -0.53 0.71
C PHE A 99 -1.69 -0.18 -0.57
N MET A 100 -2.95 0.22 -0.46
CA MET A 100 -3.75 0.60 -1.63
C MET A 100 -3.15 1.80 -2.37
N ILE A 101 -2.67 2.81 -1.65
CA ILE A 101 -2.00 3.99 -2.22
C ILE A 101 -0.72 3.55 -2.92
N CYS A 102 0.17 2.80 -2.24
CA CYS A 102 1.42 2.33 -2.80
C CYS A 102 1.22 1.52 -4.10
N ILE A 103 0.31 0.56 -4.09
CA ILE A 103 0.02 -0.27 -5.27
C ILE A 103 -0.55 0.57 -6.42
N ASN A 104 -1.35 1.60 -6.12
CA ASN A 104 -1.84 2.53 -7.14
C ASN A 104 -0.70 3.34 -7.76
N GLU A 105 0.22 3.86 -6.96
CA GLU A 105 1.41 4.58 -7.41
C GLU A 105 2.31 3.69 -8.26
N LEU A 106 2.67 2.49 -7.77
CA LEU A 106 3.51 1.52 -8.50
C LEU A 106 2.85 1.05 -9.81
N SER A 107 1.54 0.87 -9.81
CA SER A 107 0.79 0.54 -11.03
C SER A 107 0.82 1.67 -12.06
N SER A 108 0.74 2.94 -11.62
CA SER A 108 0.86 4.10 -12.48
C SER A 108 2.26 4.24 -13.08
N LEU A 109 3.28 3.90 -12.29
CA LEU A 109 4.69 3.86 -12.71
C LEU A 109 5.02 2.60 -13.54
N LYS A 110 4.06 1.67 -13.70
CA LYS A 110 4.28 0.35 -14.34
C LYS A 110 5.47 -0.40 -13.74
N CYS A 111 5.64 -0.29 -12.41
CA CYS A 111 6.76 -0.89 -11.71
C CYS A 111 6.55 -2.40 -11.58
N ASN A 112 7.47 -3.17 -12.14
CA ASN A 112 7.55 -4.63 -12.03
C ASN A 112 8.91 -5.10 -11.47
N ASN A 113 9.59 -4.23 -10.72
CA ASN A 113 10.91 -4.49 -10.18
C ASN A 113 10.85 -5.35 -8.92
N ILE A 114 11.61 -6.45 -8.89
CA ILE A 114 11.61 -7.40 -7.78
C ILE A 114 12.09 -6.77 -6.46
N ASN A 115 13.04 -5.83 -6.51
CA ASN A 115 13.59 -5.16 -5.33
C ASN A 115 12.56 -4.25 -4.65
N ILE A 116 11.50 -3.85 -5.37
CA ILE A 116 10.37 -3.09 -4.83
C ILE A 116 9.26 -4.03 -4.37
N LEU A 117 8.96 -5.05 -5.17
CA LEU A 117 7.80 -5.91 -4.96
C LEU A 117 8.02 -6.94 -3.82
N SER A 118 9.24 -7.49 -3.66
CA SER A 118 9.55 -8.45 -2.58
C SER A 118 9.33 -7.88 -1.17
N PRO A 119 9.84 -6.69 -0.81
CA PRO A 119 9.54 -6.10 0.49
C PRO A 119 8.04 -5.85 0.72
N LEU A 120 7.29 -5.52 -0.32
CA LEU A 120 5.83 -5.32 -0.21
C LEU A 120 5.08 -6.62 0.05
N ILE A 121 5.53 -7.75 -0.52
CA ILE A 121 4.94 -9.06 -0.20
C ILE A 121 5.16 -9.38 1.28
N ILE A 122 6.37 -9.13 1.81
CA ILE A 122 6.67 -9.36 3.22
C ILE A 122 5.78 -8.48 4.11
N LEU A 123 5.62 -7.20 3.76
CA LEU A 123 4.76 -6.27 4.52
C LEU A 123 3.29 -6.68 4.55
N ILE A 124 2.76 -7.23 3.47
CA ILE A 124 1.34 -7.62 3.38
C ILE A 124 1.08 -9.00 3.98
N SER A 125 2.10 -9.82 4.21
CA SER A 125 1.95 -11.20 4.68
C SER A 125 1.13 -11.36 5.96
N PRO A 126 1.19 -10.48 6.98
CA PRO A 126 0.33 -10.58 8.16
C PRO A 126 -1.15 -10.31 7.86
N PHE A 127 -1.44 -9.55 6.81
CA PHE A 127 -2.79 -9.16 6.41
C PHE A 127 -3.43 -10.15 5.45
N ALA A 128 -2.65 -10.68 4.50
CA ALA A 128 -3.08 -11.61 3.46
C ALA A 128 -2.06 -12.76 3.29
N PRO A 129 -1.99 -13.70 4.27
CA PRO A 129 -0.91 -14.69 4.32
C PRO A 129 -0.90 -15.66 3.14
N HIS A 130 -2.05 -16.17 2.70
CA HIS A 130 -2.09 -17.12 1.58
C HIS A 130 -1.71 -16.45 0.26
N PHE A 131 -2.16 -15.23 0.05
CA PHE A 131 -1.83 -14.42 -1.12
C PHE A 131 -0.32 -14.10 -1.17
N ALA A 132 0.25 -13.71 -0.02
CA ALA A 132 1.66 -13.37 0.09
C ALA A 132 2.55 -14.61 -0.12
N GLU A 133 2.22 -15.74 0.49
CA GLU A 133 2.97 -16.98 0.35
C GLU A 133 2.94 -17.50 -1.08
N GLU A 134 1.78 -17.44 -1.75
CA GLU A 134 1.68 -17.84 -3.17
C GLU A 134 2.55 -16.95 -4.07
N LEU A 135 2.50 -15.62 -3.91
CA LEU A 135 3.38 -14.72 -4.66
C LEU A 135 4.85 -14.99 -4.37
N TRP A 136 5.19 -15.21 -3.11
CA TRP A 136 6.56 -15.50 -2.68
C TRP A 136 7.11 -16.77 -3.32
N PHE A 137 6.28 -17.78 -3.43
CA PHE A 137 6.63 -19.02 -4.13
C PHE A 137 6.76 -18.82 -5.65
N GLN A 138 5.85 -18.08 -6.26
CA GLN A 138 5.84 -17.81 -7.71
C GLN A 138 7.06 -17.02 -8.19
N ILE A 139 7.64 -16.14 -7.35
CA ILE A 139 8.90 -15.45 -7.67
C ILE A 139 10.14 -16.30 -7.46
N GLY A 140 9.99 -17.59 -7.10
CA GLY A 140 11.07 -18.60 -7.06
C GLY A 140 11.66 -18.87 -5.68
N ASN A 141 11.12 -18.31 -4.61
CA ASN A 141 11.56 -18.60 -3.25
C ASN A 141 11.08 -19.97 -2.80
N LYS A 142 11.94 -20.71 -2.09
CA LYS A 142 11.65 -22.08 -1.60
C LYS A 142 11.31 -22.13 -0.12
N LYS A 143 11.65 -21.07 0.61
CA LYS A 143 11.36 -20.95 2.05
C LYS A 143 10.07 -20.16 2.25
N SER A 144 9.41 -20.40 3.38
CA SER A 144 8.23 -19.62 3.74
C SER A 144 8.58 -18.15 3.96
N ILE A 145 7.68 -17.27 3.56
CA ILE A 145 7.81 -15.81 3.76
C ILE A 145 7.86 -15.44 5.25
N ILE A 146 7.35 -16.29 6.13
CA ILE A 146 7.33 -16.06 7.59
C ILE A 146 8.75 -16.01 8.18
N ASP A 147 9.69 -16.74 7.55
CA ASP A 147 11.09 -16.79 8.00
C ASP A 147 11.91 -15.58 7.54
N GLU A 148 11.34 -14.71 6.71
CA GLU A 148 12.03 -13.55 6.17
C GLU A 148 12.05 -12.36 7.14
N ALA A 149 13.13 -11.59 7.09
CA ALA A 149 13.28 -10.42 7.92
C ALA A 149 12.30 -9.31 7.51
N TYR A 150 11.72 -8.64 8.50
CA TYR A 150 10.85 -7.49 8.25
C TYR A 150 11.62 -6.38 7.53
N PRO A 151 11.09 -5.81 6.45
CA PRO A 151 11.79 -4.80 5.65
C PRO A 151 11.98 -3.49 6.42
N MET A 152 13.18 -2.94 6.37
CA MET A 152 13.50 -1.68 7.01
C MET A 152 13.42 -0.53 6.00
N TYR A 153 12.94 0.62 6.45
CA TYR A 153 12.94 1.82 5.63
C TYR A 153 14.26 2.60 5.77
N ASP A 154 14.67 3.25 4.69
CA ASP A 154 15.80 4.17 4.68
C ASP A 154 15.29 5.61 4.56
N ASN A 155 15.66 6.44 5.53
CA ASN A 155 15.28 7.86 5.58
C ASN A 155 15.79 8.66 4.37
N LYS A 156 16.83 8.19 3.69
CA LYS A 156 17.37 8.82 2.51
C LYS A 156 16.33 9.02 1.40
N TYR A 157 15.42 8.06 1.24
CA TYR A 157 14.36 8.11 0.23
C TYR A 157 13.11 8.88 0.69
N LEU A 158 13.04 9.25 1.98
CA LEU A 158 11.91 9.97 2.56
C LEU A 158 12.09 11.50 2.53
N ILE A 159 13.30 11.99 2.19
CA ILE A 159 13.58 13.42 2.12
C ILE A 159 12.86 13.98 0.90
N GLU A 160 11.82 14.75 1.14
CA GLU A 160 11.16 15.54 0.09
C GLU A 160 11.98 16.79 -0.16
N SER A 161 12.68 16.83 -1.30
CA SER A 161 13.44 17.99 -1.72
C SER A 161 12.54 19.14 -2.17
N ASP A 162 11.36 18.83 -2.70
CA ASP A 162 10.49 19.82 -3.35
C ASP A 162 9.03 19.68 -2.89
N LYS A 163 8.45 20.80 -2.47
CA LYS A 163 7.00 20.91 -2.22
C LYS A 163 6.35 21.79 -3.27
N ASN A 164 5.40 21.22 -4.00
CA ASN A 164 4.59 21.94 -4.98
C ASN A 164 3.40 22.61 -4.30
N TYR A 165 3.34 23.95 -4.36
CA TYR A 165 2.23 24.72 -3.84
C TYR A 165 1.37 25.26 -4.99
N PRO A 166 0.10 24.84 -5.11
CA PRO A 166 -0.81 25.46 -6.07
C PRO A 166 -1.18 26.87 -5.59
N VAL A 167 -0.87 27.85 -6.39
CA VAL A 167 -1.25 29.25 -6.13
C VAL A 167 -2.59 29.53 -6.81
N SER A 168 -3.60 29.85 -6.00
CA SER A 168 -4.96 30.11 -6.46
C SER A 168 -5.31 31.59 -6.29
N PHE A 169 -5.83 32.21 -7.35
CA PHE A 169 -6.43 33.56 -7.33
C PHE A 169 -7.91 33.44 -7.65
N ASN A 170 -8.75 34.04 -6.81
CA ASN A 170 -10.21 34.00 -6.95
C ASN A 170 -10.77 32.57 -7.13
N GLY A 171 -10.27 31.61 -6.34
CA GLY A 171 -10.74 30.23 -6.39
C GLY A 171 -10.29 29.39 -7.60
N LYS A 172 -9.47 29.96 -8.49
CA LYS A 172 -8.89 29.24 -9.64
C LYS A 172 -7.38 29.12 -9.49
N THR A 173 -6.85 27.89 -9.57
CA THR A 173 -5.41 27.65 -9.58
C THR A 173 -4.82 28.23 -10.86
N LYS A 174 -3.87 29.15 -10.72
CA LYS A 174 -3.21 29.84 -11.85
C LYS A 174 -1.89 29.22 -12.22
N PHE A 175 -1.10 28.82 -11.23
CA PHE A 175 0.19 28.15 -11.43
C PHE A 175 0.58 27.36 -10.18
N THR A 176 1.52 26.44 -10.35
CA THR A 176 2.13 25.69 -9.24
C THR A 176 3.55 26.21 -9.03
N THR A 177 3.88 26.57 -7.79
CA THR A 177 5.24 26.96 -7.43
C THR A 177 5.90 25.85 -6.62
N VAL A 178 7.22 25.68 -6.78
CA VAL A 178 8.02 24.71 -6.03
C VAL A 178 8.75 25.46 -4.93
N SER A 179 8.63 25.00 -3.69
CA SER A 179 9.39 25.53 -2.57
C SER A 179 10.37 24.48 -2.07
N TYR A 180 11.63 24.83 -2.00
CA TYR A 180 12.67 24.01 -1.38
C TYR A 180 12.60 24.14 0.14
N THR A 181 12.76 23.07 0.86
CA THR A 181 12.55 23.00 2.33
C THR A 181 13.51 23.85 3.17
N HIS A 182 14.53 24.47 2.58
CA HIS A 182 15.50 25.35 3.28
C HIS A 182 15.42 26.83 2.87
N LEU A 183 14.46 27.21 2.08
CA LEU A 183 14.18 28.63 1.84
C LEU A 183 13.15 29.11 2.86
N THR A 184 13.63 29.67 3.95
CA THR A 184 12.80 30.55 4.77
C THR A 184 12.35 31.72 3.87
N LEU A 185 11.04 31.85 3.69
CA LEU A 185 10.49 33.04 3.05
C LEU A 185 11.00 34.29 3.79
N PRO A 186 11.61 35.26 3.10
CA PRO A 186 11.97 36.50 3.76
C PRO A 186 10.68 37.17 4.22
N THR A 187 10.52 37.28 5.53
CA THR A 187 9.50 38.13 6.15
C THR A 187 9.89 39.59 5.89
N THR A 188 9.63 40.07 4.70
CA THR A 188 9.71 41.50 4.43
C THR A 188 8.45 42.11 5.01
N GLY A 189 8.63 42.82 6.13
CA GLY A 189 7.57 43.59 6.72
C GLY A 189 7.02 44.61 5.69
N ILE A 190 5.71 44.60 5.58
CA ILE A 190 4.99 45.69 4.89
C ILE A 190 4.91 46.82 5.92
N VAL A 191 5.57 47.91 5.60
CA VAL A 191 5.31 49.23 6.21
C VAL A 191 4.12 49.82 5.50
#